data_fc5a831cc0d44dc2758ef1d9980f1165
#
_entry.id   fc5a831cc0d44dc2758ef1d9980f1165
#
_cell.length_a   1.000
_cell.length_b   1.000
_cell.length_c   1.000
_cell.angle_alpha   90.00
_cell.angle_beta   90.00
_cell.angle_gamma   90.00
#
_symmetry.space_group_name_H-M   'P 1'
#
loop_
_entity.id
_entity.type
_entity.pdbx_description
1 polymer ?
#
loop_
_entity_poly.entity_id
_entity_poly.type
_entity_poly.pdbx_seq_one_letter_code
_entity_poly.pdbx_strand_id
1 'polypeptide(L)'
;NAYDLDTMARPGPYSFKLYRGSGFTTANELVWTSASHPFLAHPDTFRVVSPINTETQANVYRVELFGNGGTDLIGSSSVASSVFLSADPNDEQLTITWNLNTPWVNTSYEVHRFDGTDWPVIGTSTTTSYTDTALVNGQVYCYYVVSSGAYSDTSIASPLLNWSQEVCGIPVDRTPPCAPTVTIENDCELPLNTLTWNNPNESC
;
A
#
# COMPACT_ATOMS: atom_id res chain seq x y z
N ASN A 1 22.99 -2.43 -17.18
CA ASN A 1 23.94 -1.67 -16.35
C ASN A 1 24.32 -0.39 -17.10
N ALA A 2 24.12 0.80 -16.48
CA ALA A 2 24.42 2.08 -17.12
C ALA A 2 25.91 2.24 -17.49
N TYR A 3 26.80 1.50 -16.85
CA TYR A 3 28.23 1.51 -17.11
C TYR A 3 28.64 0.77 -18.40
N ASP A 4 27.74 0.01 -19.04
CA ASP A 4 28.01 -0.73 -20.26
C ASP A 4 27.57 0.04 -21.52
N LEU A 5 27.20 1.32 -21.40
CA LEU A 5 26.75 2.12 -22.52
C LEU A 5 27.94 2.44 -23.45
N ASP A 6 27.86 2.00 -24.70
CA ASP A 6 28.78 2.42 -25.75
C ASP A 6 28.51 3.88 -26.14
N THR A 7 29.28 4.80 -25.56
CA THR A 7 29.15 6.24 -25.78
C THR A 7 29.63 6.68 -27.16
N MET A 8 30.32 5.84 -27.92
CA MET A 8 30.67 6.12 -29.32
C MET A 8 29.51 5.83 -30.26
N ALA A 9 28.79 4.73 -30.02
CA ALA A 9 27.61 4.38 -30.78
C ALA A 9 26.37 5.18 -30.35
N ARG A 10 26.33 5.63 -29.09
CA ARG A 10 25.23 6.40 -28.50
C ARG A 10 25.76 7.68 -27.85
N PRO A 11 26.05 8.74 -28.62
CA PRO A 11 26.69 9.94 -28.09
C PRO A 11 25.78 10.73 -27.14
N GLY A 12 26.43 11.44 -26.21
CA GLY A 12 25.76 12.41 -25.35
C GLY A 12 25.55 13.76 -26.02
N PRO A 13 25.11 14.80 -25.29
CA PRO A 13 24.81 14.73 -23.87
C PRO A 13 23.55 13.93 -23.57
N TYR A 14 23.47 13.39 -22.34
CA TYR A 14 22.41 12.49 -21.92
C TYR A 14 21.41 13.20 -21.02
N SER A 15 20.16 12.75 -21.04
CA SER A 15 19.10 13.18 -20.14
C SER A 15 18.18 12.04 -19.75
N PHE A 16 17.59 12.14 -18.57
CA PHE A 16 16.54 11.23 -18.11
C PHE A 16 15.17 11.91 -18.26
N LYS A 17 14.18 11.12 -18.63
CA LYS A 17 12.77 11.49 -18.56
C LYS A 17 12.05 10.55 -17.62
N LEU A 18 11.31 11.11 -16.64
CA LEU A 18 10.48 10.36 -15.71
C LEU A 18 9.04 10.44 -16.16
N TYR A 19 8.43 9.28 -16.29
CA TYR A 19 7.02 9.12 -16.58
C TYR A 19 6.29 8.58 -15.39
N ARG A 20 5.04 9.00 -15.22
CA ARG A 20 4.11 8.57 -14.17
C ARG A 20 2.82 8.07 -14.79
N GLY A 21 2.09 7.24 -14.02
CA GLY A 21 0.71 6.84 -14.28
C GLY A 21 0.00 6.47 -12.98
N SER A 22 -1.29 6.33 -13.04
CA SER A 22 -2.11 5.75 -11.97
C SER A 22 -2.17 4.22 -12.10
N GLY A 23 -2.25 3.53 -10.95
CA GLY A 23 -2.26 2.06 -10.91
C GLY A 23 -0.85 1.46 -10.91
N PHE A 24 -0.69 0.29 -11.54
CA PHE A 24 0.50 -0.55 -11.35
C PHE A 24 1.29 -0.84 -12.63
N THR A 25 0.77 -0.54 -13.81
CA THR A 25 1.31 -1.08 -15.07
C THR A 25 1.71 -0.05 -16.11
N THR A 26 1.08 1.14 -16.13
CA THR A 26 1.22 2.09 -17.22
C THR A 26 1.68 3.46 -16.72
N ALA A 27 2.85 3.90 -17.17
CA ALA A 27 3.45 5.21 -16.84
C ALA A 27 3.71 5.99 -18.12
N ASN A 28 2.77 6.86 -18.55
CA ASN A 28 2.82 7.57 -19.82
C ASN A 28 2.83 9.10 -19.69
N GLU A 29 2.52 9.64 -18.51
CA GLU A 29 2.57 11.09 -18.25
C GLU A 29 4.03 11.50 -17.98
N LEU A 30 4.61 12.34 -18.82
CA LEU A 30 5.93 12.91 -18.57
C LEU A 30 5.84 13.93 -17.43
N VAL A 31 6.48 13.63 -16.30
CA VAL A 31 6.42 14.48 -15.10
C VAL A 31 7.73 15.22 -14.81
N TRP A 32 8.84 14.75 -15.38
CA TRP A 32 10.13 15.40 -15.18
C TRP A 32 11.13 15.06 -16.29
N THR A 33 12.01 16.01 -16.58
CA THR A 33 13.16 15.82 -17.47
C THR A 33 14.40 16.39 -16.77
N SER A 34 15.48 15.63 -16.71
CA SER A 34 16.76 16.11 -16.18
C SER A 34 17.39 17.14 -17.10
N ALA A 35 18.29 17.95 -16.54
CA ALA A 35 19.25 18.65 -17.37
C ALA A 35 20.09 17.66 -18.19
N SER A 36 20.60 18.11 -19.32
CA SER A 36 21.54 17.32 -20.14
C SER A 36 22.95 17.41 -19.54
N HIS A 37 23.58 16.26 -19.36
CA HIS A 37 24.92 16.15 -18.82
C HIS A 37 25.77 15.12 -19.57
N PRO A 38 27.12 15.16 -19.46
CA PRO A 38 27.95 14.00 -19.76
C PRO A 38 27.54 12.81 -18.89
N PHE A 39 27.65 11.60 -19.41
CA PHE A 39 27.08 10.40 -18.76
C PHE A 39 27.48 10.23 -17.28
N LEU A 40 28.75 10.39 -16.93
CA LEU A 40 29.26 10.22 -15.56
C LEU A 40 28.87 11.36 -14.58
N ALA A 41 28.25 12.42 -15.07
CA ALA A 41 27.84 13.56 -14.24
C ALA A 41 26.35 13.54 -13.91
N HIS A 42 25.60 12.52 -14.31
CA HIS A 42 24.19 12.39 -13.95
C HIS A 42 24.03 12.03 -12.48
N PRO A 43 23.05 12.64 -11.77
CA PRO A 43 22.72 12.23 -10.43
C PRO A 43 22.11 10.83 -10.43
N ASP A 44 22.46 10.01 -9.45
CA ASP A 44 21.91 8.66 -9.28
C ASP A 44 20.46 8.67 -8.79
N THR A 45 20.03 9.78 -8.19
CA THR A 45 18.69 9.98 -7.65
C THR A 45 18.11 11.31 -8.02
N PHE A 46 16.79 11.37 -8.15
CA PHE A 46 16.05 12.62 -8.33
C PHE A 46 14.72 12.57 -7.54
N ARG A 47 14.20 13.74 -7.21
CA ARG A 47 12.94 13.89 -6.50
C ARG A 47 11.91 14.52 -7.42
N VAL A 48 10.74 13.88 -7.49
CA VAL A 48 9.57 14.51 -8.08
C VAL A 48 8.91 15.40 -7.04
N VAL A 49 8.77 16.69 -7.33
CA VAL A 49 8.12 17.67 -6.47
C VAL A 49 6.86 18.16 -7.18
N SER A 50 5.90 17.28 -7.34
CA SER A 50 4.60 17.60 -7.93
C SER A 50 3.51 17.09 -6.99
N PRO A 51 2.42 17.81 -6.78
CA PRO A 51 1.31 17.26 -6.01
C PRO A 51 0.80 16.01 -6.72
N ILE A 52 0.79 14.89 -5.99
CA ILE A 52 0.30 13.59 -6.46
C ILE A 52 -0.69 13.05 -5.44
N ASN A 53 -1.74 12.40 -5.95
CA ASN A 53 -2.66 11.67 -5.10
C ASN A 53 -2.02 10.31 -4.76
N THR A 54 -1.66 10.11 -3.51
CA THR A 54 -1.15 8.83 -2.98
C THR A 54 -2.16 8.12 -2.09
N GLU A 55 -3.25 8.78 -1.73
CA GLU A 55 -4.25 8.27 -0.79
C GLU A 55 -5.29 7.37 -1.47
N THR A 56 -5.73 7.74 -2.67
CA THR A 56 -6.84 7.03 -3.34
C THR A 56 -6.41 6.19 -4.53
N GLN A 57 -5.12 6.24 -4.91
CA GLN A 57 -4.59 5.45 -6.01
C GLN A 57 -3.11 5.14 -5.86
N ALA A 58 -2.71 3.98 -6.38
CA ALA A 58 -1.30 3.67 -6.59
C ALA A 58 -0.71 4.58 -7.67
N ASN A 59 0.58 4.90 -7.54
CA ASN A 59 1.33 5.62 -8.57
C ASN A 59 2.44 4.71 -9.10
N VAL A 60 2.57 4.67 -10.43
CA VAL A 60 3.57 3.87 -11.14
C VAL A 60 4.49 4.78 -11.93
N TYR A 61 5.77 4.44 -11.97
CA TYR A 61 6.82 5.24 -12.56
C TYR A 61 7.66 4.42 -13.54
N ARG A 62 8.23 5.11 -14.54
CA ARG A 62 9.17 4.59 -15.52
C ARG A 62 10.16 5.68 -15.89
N VAL A 63 11.43 5.30 -16.05
CA VAL A 63 12.51 6.20 -16.45
C VAL A 63 13.00 5.83 -17.84
N GLU A 64 13.22 6.81 -18.68
CA GLU A 64 13.86 6.65 -19.97
C GLU A 64 15.17 7.44 -20.03
N LEU A 65 16.20 6.84 -20.63
CA LEU A 65 17.48 7.46 -20.91
C LEU A 65 17.53 7.88 -22.39
N PHE A 66 17.87 9.14 -22.62
CA PHE A 66 18.06 9.72 -23.94
C PHE A 66 19.50 10.16 -24.14
N GLY A 67 20.00 10.03 -25.36
CA GLY A 67 21.25 10.58 -25.85
C GLY A 67 21.03 11.71 -26.86
N ASN A 68 22.11 12.16 -27.47
CA ASN A 68 22.13 13.15 -28.55
C ASN A 68 21.29 14.43 -28.23
N GLY A 69 21.52 14.98 -27.02
CA GLY A 69 20.78 16.15 -26.55
C GLY A 69 19.30 15.90 -26.23
N GLY A 70 18.90 14.66 -25.96
CA GLY A 70 17.53 14.30 -25.59
C GLY A 70 16.62 13.87 -26.76
N THR A 71 17.21 13.62 -27.94
CA THR A 71 16.45 13.19 -29.13
C THR A 71 16.39 11.69 -29.32
N ASP A 72 17.45 10.97 -28.93
CA ASP A 72 17.59 9.54 -29.21
C ASP A 72 17.30 8.72 -27.96
N LEU A 73 16.23 7.95 -27.98
CA LEU A 73 15.91 7.01 -26.90
C LEU A 73 16.94 5.89 -26.87
N ILE A 74 17.68 5.77 -25.78
CA ILE A 74 18.67 4.72 -25.55
C ILE A 74 18.06 3.51 -24.86
N GLY A 75 17.24 3.74 -23.84
CA GLY A 75 16.62 2.67 -23.09
C GLY A 75 15.52 3.16 -22.14
N SER A 76 14.72 2.22 -21.69
CA SER A 76 13.63 2.44 -20.75
C SER A 76 13.73 1.43 -19.61
N SER A 77 13.47 1.87 -18.39
CA SER A 77 13.33 0.97 -17.26
C SER A 77 12.02 0.17 -17.35
N SER A 78 11.96 -0.94 -16.61
CA SER A 78 10.68 -1.52 -16.23
C SER A 78 9.93 -0.51 -15.35
N VAL A 79 8.62 -0.71 -15.20
CA VAL A 79 7.79 0.10 -14.30
C VAL A 79 8.00 -0.32 -12.84
N ALA A 80 7.88 0.64 -11.93
CA ALA A 80 7.83 0.42 -10.49
C ALA A 80 6.68 1.24 -9.90
N SER A 81 5.81 0.59 -9.10
CA SER A 81 4.71 1.27 -8.42
C SER A 81 4.98 1.46 -6.93
N SER A 82 4.26 2.41 -6.32
CA SER A 82 4.11 2.43 -4.87
C SER A 82 3.36 1.18 -4.37
N VAL A 83 3.56 0.82 -3.11
CA VAL A 83 2.69 -0.12 -2.41
C VAL A 83 1.35 0.58 -2.18
N PHE A 84 0.23 -0.11 -2.41
CA PHE A 84 -1.10 0.44 -2.19
C PHE A 84 -1.95 -0.51 -1.36
N LEU A 85 -2.41 -0.03 -0.19
CA LEU A 85 -3.14 -0.80 0.81
C LEU A 85 -4.65 -0.69 0.67
N SER A 86 -5.32 -1.74 1.14
CA SER A 86 -6.73 -1.75 1.53
C SER A 86 -6.90 -2.44 2.88
N ALA A 87 -7.93 -2.05 3.63
CA ALA A 87 -8.28 -2.63 4.92
C ALA A 87 -9.70 -3.17 4.87
N ASP A 88 -9.85 -4.48 5.10
CA ASP A 88 -11.13 -5.18 5.11
C ASP A 88 -11.55 -5.47 6.55
N PRO A 89 -12.70 -4.90 7.03
CA PRO A 89 -13.16 -5.08 8.39
C PRO A 89 -13.85 -6.43 8.61
N ASN A 90 -13.57 -7.03 9.77
CA ASN A 90 -14.26 -8.20 10.30
C ASN A 90 -14.43 -8.03 11.81
N ASP A 91 -14.99 -9.05 12.47
CA ASP A 91 -15.25 -9.03 13.90
C ASP A 91 -13.92 -9.11 14.69
N GLU A 92 -13.68 -8.07 15.52
CA GLU A 92 -12.48 -7.86 16.32
C GLU A 92 -11.15 -7.94 15.52
N GLN A 93 -11.19 -7.73 14.19
CA GLN A 93 -10.01 -7.80 13.35
C GLN A 93 -10.11 -6.95 12.08
N LEU A 94 -8.94 -6.64 11.51
CA LEU A 94 -8.78 -6.02 10.20
C LEU A 94 -7.81 -6.85 9.37
N THR A 95 -8.20 -7.18 8.13
CA THR A 95 -7.28 -7.78 7.15
C THR A 95 -6.74 -6.68 6.26
N ILE A 96 -5.44 -6.43 6.36
CA ILE A 96 -4.72 -5.47 5.53
C ILE A 96 -4.16 -6.24 4.33
N THR A 97 -4.51 -5.81 3.13
CA THR A 97 -3.99 -6.36 1.87
C THR A 97 -3.34 -5.26 1.07
N TRP A 98 -2.38 -5.63 0.22
CA TRP A 98 -1.69 -4.65 -0.62
C TRP A 98 -1.33 -5.19 -1.98
N ASN A 99 -1.22 -4.24 -2.92
CA ASN A 99 -0.76 -4.50 -4.27
C ASN A 99 0.44 -3.62 -4.59
N LEU A 100 1.35 -4.13 -5.37
CA LEU A 100 2.48 -3.40 -5.91
C LEU A 100 2.98 -4.10 -7.19
N ASN A 101 3.73 -3.37 -8.00
CA ASN A 101 4.45 -3.92 -9.14
C ASN A 101 5.86 -3.33 -9.14
N THR A 102 6.86 -4.17 -8.91
CA THR A 102 8.25 -3.75 -8.83
C THR A 102 9.12 -4.67 -9.69
N PRO A 103 10.19 -4.14 -10.33
CA PRO A 103 11.11 -4.96 -11.12
C PRO A 103 12.11 -5.73 -10.25
N TRP A 104 12.03 -5.61 -8.94
CA TRP A 104 12.83 -6.36 -7.96
C TRP A 104 11.94 -7.31 -7.15
N VAL A 105 12.55 -8.27 -6.49
CA VAL A 105 11.86 -9.24 -5.61
C VAL A 105 11.72 -8.63 -4.21
N ASN A 106 10.49 -8.53 -3.73
CA ASN A 106 10.21 -8.16 -2.35
C ASN A 106 10.25 -9.43 -1.48
N THR A 107 11.01 -9.39 -0.40
CA THR A 107 11.26 -10.55 0.48
C THR A 107 10.50 -10.46 1.79
N SER A 108 10.16 -9.25 2.23
CA SER A 108 9.43 -9.02 3.47
C SER A 108 8.65 -7.71 3.42
N TYR A 109 7.65 -7.65 4.30
CA TYR A 109 6.79 -6.48 4.52
C TYR A 109 6.69 -6.24 6.01
N GLU A 110 6.99 -5.02 6.46
CA GLU A 110 6.75 -4.58 7.83
C GLU A 110 5.42 -3.86 7.89
N VAL A 111 4.55 -4.29 8.81
CA VAL A 111 3.23 -3.70 9.02
C VAL A 111 3.29 -2.81 10.25
N HIS A 112 2.95 -1.55 10.06
CA HIS A 112 2.92 -0.55 11.10
C HIS A 112 1.48 -0.16 11.42
N ARG A 113 1.16 0.01 12.70
CA ARG A 113 -0.14 0.52 13.16
C ARG A 113 0.06 1.75 14.02
N PHE A 114 -0.75 2.78 13.81
CA PHE A 114 -0.75 3.98 14.64
C PHE A 114 -1.25 3.66 16.06
N ASP A 115 -0.49 4.02 17.08
CA ASP A 115 -0.82 3.79 18.49
C ASP A 115 -1.40 5.03 19.21
N GLY A 116 -1.60 6.12 18.46
CA GLY A 116 -2.03 7.42 18.96
C GLY A 116 -0.89 8.45 19.06
N THR A 117 0.35 8.02 18.94
CA THR A 117 1.54 8.88 19.05
C THR A 117 2.58 8.53 17.98
N ASP A 118 2.78 7.24 17.74
CA ASP A 118 3.83 6.72 16.86
C ASP A 118 3.30 5.56 16.01
N TRP A 119 4.18 5.00 15.17
CA TRP A 119 3.90 3.93 14.22
C TRP A 119 4.78 2.70 14.48
N PRO A 120 4.60 2.00 15.61
CA PRO A 120 5.37 0.79 15.87
C PRO A 120 5.07 -0.30 14.84
N VAL A 121 6.06 -1.15 14.58
CA VAL A 121 5.88 -2.39 13.82
C VAL A 121 5.04 -3.35 14.66
N ILE A 122 3.89 -3.77 14.16
CA ILE A 122 3.02 -4.76 14.81
C ILE A 122 3.22 -6.18 14.28
N GLY A 123 3.87 -6.32 13.14
CA GLY A 123 4.17 -7.62 12.55
C GLY A 123 4.88 -7.52 11.21
N THR A 124 5.26 -8.69 10.71
CA THR A 124 5.88 -8.84 9.38
C THR A 124 5.15 -9.90 8.57
N SER A 125 5.19 -9.77 7.24
CA SER A 125 4.65 -10.76 6.31
C SER A 125 5.62 -11.03 5.17
N THR A 126 5.56 -12.21 4.59
CA THR A 126 6.23 -12.57 3.33
C THR A 126 5.24 -12.65 2.16
N THR A 127 3.95 -12.47 2.44
CA THR A 127 2.87 -12.37 1.46
C THR A 127 2.30 -10.96 1.44
N THR A 128 1.40 -10.67 0.54
CA THR A 128 0.77 -9.34 0.39
C THR A 128 -0.50 -9.18 1.25
N SER A 129 -0.48 -9.76 2.46
CA SER A 129 -1.59 -9.69 3.40
C SER A 129 -1.09 -9.83 4.84
N TYR A 130 -1.81 -9.19 5.77
CA TYR A 130 -1.61 -9.30 7.21
C TYR A 130 -2.97 -9.13 7.91
N THR A 131 -3.25 -9.96 8.92
CA THR A 131 -4.46 -9.83 9.73
C THR A 131 -4.08 -9.37 11.13
N ASP A 132 -4.59 -8.22 11.52
CA ASP A 132 -4.50 -7.69 12.87
C ASP A 132 -5.74 -8.10 13.66
N THR A 133 -5.56 -8.74 14.80
CA THR A 133 -6.60 -9.38 15.61
C THR A 133 -6.68 -8.78 17.01
N ALA A 134 -7.72 -9.15 17.76
CA ALA A 134 -8.00 -8.64 19.11
C ALA A 134 -8.17 -7.11 19.13
N LEU A 135 -8.81 -6.60 18.10
CA LEU A 135 -9.18 -5.20 17.97
C LEU A 135 -10.54 -4.95 18.63
N VAL A 136 -10.78 -3.70 19.02
CA VAL A 136 -12.07 -3.29 19.57
C VAL A 136 -12.99 -2.88 18.42
N ASN A 137 -14.16 -3.52 18.31
CA ASN A 137 -15.18 -3.17 17.34
C ASN A 137 -15.62 -1.71 17.48
N GLY A 138 -15.78 -1.02 16.36
CA GLY A 138 -16.16 0.39 16.33
C GLY A 138 -15.02 1.38 16.53
N GLN A 139 -13.80 0.95 16.84
CA GLN A 139 -12.62 1.80 16.97
C GLN A 139 -11.86 1.90 15.63
N VAL A 140 -11.34 3.09 15.32
CA VAL A 140 -10.53 3.32 14.12
C VAL A 140 -9.09 2.85 14.37
N TYR A 141 -8.53 2.11 13.41
CA TYR A 141 -7.12 1.73 13.36
C TYR A 141 -6.54 2.08 12.01
N CYS A 142 -5.36 2.71 12.02
CA CYS A 142 -4.68 3.16 10.80
C CYS A 142 -3.35 2.41 10.64
N TYR A 143 -2.98 2.12 9.39
CA TYR A 143 -1.83 1.29 9.03
C TYR A 143 -1.06 1.88 7.87
N TYR A 144 0.24 1.58 7.80
CA TYR A 144 1.02 1.60 6.58
C TYR A 144 1.95 0.38 6.53
N VAL A 145 2.45 0.06 5.35
CA VAL A 145 3.36 -1.07 5.11
C VAL A 145 4.62 -0.59 4.43
N VAL A 146 5.76 -1.15 4.83
CA VAL A 146 7.05 -0.97 4.18
C VAL A 146 7.47 -2.30 3.56
N SER A 147 7.59 -2.36 2.24
CA SER A 147 8.19 -3.51 1.58
C SER A 147 9.70 -3.39 1.54
N SER A 148 10.38 -4.51 1.71
CA SER A 148 11.83 -4.64 1.58
C SER A 148 12.16 -5.68 0.51
N GLY A 149 13.02 -5.31 -0.43
CA GLY A 149 13.38 -6.19 -1.53
C GLY A 149 14.73 -5.86 -2.14
N ALA A 150 15.10 -6.62 -3.16
CA ALA A 150 16.36 -6.43 -3.88
C ALA A 150 16.27 -6.93 -5.32
N TYR A 151 17.08 -6.36 -6.19
CA TYR A 151 17.41 -6.98 -7.46
C TYR A 151 18.31 -8.21 -7.26
N SER A 152 18.30 -9.10 -8.24
CA SER A 152 19.26 -10.21 -8.28
C SER A 152 20.70 -9.75 -8.52
N ASP A 153 20.87 -8.56 -9.08
CA ASP A 153 22.19 -7.94 -9.29
C ASP A 153 22.63 -7.26 -7.99
N THR A 154 23.66 -7.81 -7.36
CA THR A 154 24.21 -7.33 -6.09
C THR A 154 24.98 -6.02 -6.19
N SER A 155 25.22 -5.49 -7.40
CA SER A 155 25.81 -4.16 -7.61
C SER A 155 24.81 -3.03 -7.36
N ILE A 156 23.52 -3.35 -7.31
CA ILE A 156 22.46 -2.39 -7.01
C ILE A 156 22.25 -2.32 -5.49
N ALA A 157 22.04 -1.11 -4.98
CA ALA A 157 21.81 -0.88 -3.55
C ALA A 157 20.67 -1.77 -3.00
N SER A 158 20.90 -2.38 -1.85
CA SER A 158 19.95 -3.26 -1.15
C SER A 158 20.03 -2.99 0.37
N PRO A 159 18.91 -3.04 1.10
CA PRO A 159 17.55 -3.30 0.61
C PRO A 159 16.93 -2.10 -0.11
N LEU A 160 16.03 -2.37 -1.04
CA LEU A 160 15.14 -1.37 -1.63
C LEU A 160 13.86 -1.31 -0.79
N LEU A 161 13.59 -0.16 -0.21
CA LEU A 161 12.41 0.07 0.62
C LEU A 161 11.35 0.83 -0.17
N ASN A 162 10.09 0.38 -0.05
CA ASN A 162 8.96 1.02 -0.70
C ASN A 162 7.78 1.13 0.29
N TRP A 163 7.35 2.36 0.56
CA TRP A 163 6.30 2.68 1.52
C TRP A 163 4.95 2.77 0.84
N SER A 164 3.92 2.32 1.57
CA SER A 164 2.53 2.52 1.16
C SER A 164 1.99 3.90 1.58
N GLN A 165 0.77 4.20 1.12
CA GLN A 165 -0.07 5.20 1.77
C GLN A 165 -0.54 4.68 3.14
N GLU A 166 -1.09 5.59 3.93
CA GLU A 166 -1.87 5.25 5.11
C GLU A 166 -3.27 4.76 4.70
N VAL A 167 -3.79 3.75 5.41
CA VAL A 167 -5.18 3.29 5.30
C VAL A 167 -5.74 3.07 6.70
N CYS A 168 -6.99 3.49 6.91
CA CYS A 168 -7.69 3.26 8.18
C CYS A 168 -8.88 2.34 7.97
N GLY A 169 -9.17 1.51 8.98
CA GLY A 169 -10.34 0.62 9.02
C GLY A 169 -10.98 0.62 10.40
N ILE A 170 -12.21 0.14 10.47
CA ILE A 170 -13.00 0.02 11.71
C ILE A 170 -13.51 -1.42 11.77
N PRO A 171 -13.06 -2.24 12.74
CA PRO A 171 -13.62 -3.56 12.96
C PRO A 171 -15.11 -3.48 13.28
N VAL A 172 -15.88 -4.44 12.82
CA VAL A 172 -17.34 -4.44 12.94
C VAL A 172 -17.78 -5.70 13.67
N ASP A 173 -18.64 -5.54 14.68
CA ASP A 173 -19.27 -6.66 15.36
C ASP A 173 -20.15 -7.44 14.38
N ARG A 174 -19.88 -8.72 14.22
CA ARG A 174 -20.65 -9.68 13.43
C ARG A 174 -21.27 -10.76 14.26
N THR A 175 -21.13 -10.67 15.59
CA THR A 175 -21.72 -11.63 16.49
C THR A 175 -23.24 -11.40 16.54
N PRO A 176 -24.07 -12.35 16.11
CA PRO A 176 -25.51 -12.18 16.18
C PRO A 176 -25.96 -12.13 17.65
N PRO A 177 -26.95 -11.32 17.99
CA PRO A 177 -27.51 -11.31 19.35
C PRO A 177 -28.10 -12.68 19.68
N CYS A 178 -28.06 -13.05 20.96
CA CYS A 178 -28.70 -14.27 21.44
C CYS A 178 -30.21 -14.25 21.18
N ALA A 179 -30.78 -15.43 20.98
CA ALA A 179 -32.22 -15.54 20.89
C ALA A 179 -32.87 -15.14 22.24
N PRO A 180 -33.85 -14.22 22.22
CA PRO A 180 -34.54 -13.87 23.45
C PRO A 180 -35.31 -15.05 24.01
N THR A 181 -35.30 -15.16 25.32
CA THR A 181 -36.16 -16.10 26.04
C THR A 181 -37.45 -15.39 26.43
N VAL A 182 -38.58 -16.04 26.18
CA VAL A 182 -39.90 -15.50 26.52
C VAL A 182 -40.54 -16.31 27.66
N THR A 183 -41.15 -15.60 28.60
CA THR A 183 -42.02 -16.19 29.62
C THR A 183 -43.43 -15.70 29.47
N ILE A 184 -44.40 -16.54 29.79
CA ILE A 184 -45.83 -16.22 29.70
C ILE A 184 -46.45 -16.44 31.08
N GLU A 185 -47.08 -15.40 31.60
CA GLU A 185 -47.89 -15.50 32.82
C GLU A 185 -49.37 -15.33 32.40
N ASN A 186 -50.17 -16.29 32.86
CA ASN A 186 -51.60 -16.30 32.60
C ASN A 186 -52.32 -15.79 33.85
N ASP A 187 -53.17 -14.77 33.70
CA ASP A 187 -54.11 -14.35 34.76
C ASP A 187 -55.49 -14.95 34.46
N CYS A 188 -55.92 -15.87 35.29
CA CYS A 188 -57.19 -16.56 35.13
C CYS A 188 -58.39 -15.73 35.59
N GLU A 189 -58.19 -14.65 36.35
CA GLU A 189 -59.27 -13.73 36.80
C GLU A 189 -59.54 -12.63 35.77
N LEU A 190 -58.48 -12.19 35.11
CA LEU A 190 -58.54 -11.28 33.98
C LEU A 190 -58.12 -12.07 32.72
N PRO A 191 -58.97 -12.32 31.74
CA PRO A 191 -58.62 -13.20 30.60
C PRO A 191 -57.52 -12.54 29.71
N LEU A 192 -56.32 -12.44 30.27
CA LEU A 192 -55.13 -11.86 29.60
C LEU A 192 -53.87 -12.71 29.92
N ASN A 193 -52.92 -12.65 28.98
CA ASN A 193 -51.60 -13.18 29.15
C ASN A 193 -50.60 -12.04 29.17
N THR A 194 -49.67 -12.04 30.10
CA THR A 194 -48.53 -11.15 30.13
C THR A 194 -47.30 -11.89 29.57
N LEU A 195 -46.71 -11.35 28.53
CA LEU A 195 -45.44 -11.84 27.94
C LEU A 195 -44.30 -10.96 28.40
N THR A 196 -43.25 -11.59 28.91
CA THR A 196 -42.01 -10.89 29.21
C THR A 196 -40.88 -11.60 28.49
N TRP A 197 -39.90 -10.84 28.03
CA TRP A 197 -38.67 -11.37 27.38
C TRP A 197 -37.46 -10.59 27.86
N ASN A 198 -36.30 -11.26 27.86
CA ASN A 198 -35.04 -10.65 28.17
C ASN A 198 -34.50 -9.85 26.96
N ASN A 199 -33.71 -8.78 27.22
CA ASN A 199 -32.97 -8.10 26.19
C ASN A 199 -31.87 -9.02 25.64
N PRO A 200 -31.86 -9.38 24.34
CA PRO A 200 -30.88 -10.30 23.79
C PRO A 200 -29.44 -9.76 23.84
N ASN A 201 -29.27 -8.43 23.95
CA ASN A 201 -27.95 -7.82 24.07
C ASN A 201 -27.35 -7.85 25.48
N GLU A 202 -28.15 -8.23 26.49
CA GLU A 202 -27.71 -8.30 27.89
C GLU A 202 -27.52 -9.74 28.39
N SER A 203 -27.95 -10.71 27.60
CA SER A 203 -28.03 -12.13 28.03
C SER A 203 -27.00 -13.06 27.37
N CYS A 204 -26.15 -12.53 26.52
CA CYS A 204 -25.00 -13.19 25.95
C CYS A 204 -23.70 -12.59 26.44
#